data_aaeeda0b731d8dfce72988dfc5ccd6ff
#
_entry.id   aaeeda0b731d8dfce72988dfc5ccd6ff
#
_cell.length_a   1.000
_cell.length_b   1.000
_cell.length_c   1.000
_cell.angle_alpha   90.00
_cell.angle_beta   90.00
_cell.angle_gamma   90.00
#
_symmetry.space_group_name_H-M   'P 1'
#
loop_
_entity.id
_entity.type
_entity.pdbx_description
1 polymer ?
#
loop_
_entity_poly.entity_id
_entity_poly.type
_entity_poly.pdbx_seq_one_letter_code
_entity_poly.pdbx_strand_id
1 'polypeptide(L)'
;MNTADLKPSLRLWLLLPLLLGAALLASPVRSQNLAPIRILVGAPAGGSTDTMARSLAHELGRQLSRTVIVENKPGAGGNIAADAVAKAAPDGNTLLMSFTSHAINATLYPSLPFDPVKDFTPLTCVATSPSMLVAHPSLPVKDVRELIALAKSRPGKLNFAIGSVGSSLHLAGDAFKMQSGVYIVNIPYRGTAPAVQDVLAGQVELMFAAVGNAQAQVRAGKLKALGVTSAKRLAAFPDVPAISEVLPGYESSAWFGLFAPGRMDAALAKRISDAARNAVASPEVRRRLETEGYIPVGNAPEDFSRFVQAEITRWAKVVRFAGAKPE
;
A
#
# COMPACT_ATOMS: atom_id res chain seq x y z
N MET A 1 30.52 -66.87 -25.10
CA MET A 1 31.84 -66.38 -25.49
C MET A 1 32.41 -65.64 -24.33
N ASN A 2 33.52 -66.10 -23.76
CA ASN A 2 34.10 -65.62 -22.53
C ASN A 2 34.96 -64.37 -22.87
N THR A 3 34.66 -63.22 -22.29
CA THR A 3 35.33 -61.94 -22.59
C THR A 3 36.75 -61.86 -22.05
N ALA A 4 37.29 -62.97 -21.47
CA ALA A 4 38.61 -62.97 -20.84
C ALA A 4 39.78 -63.01 -21.81
N ASP A 5 39.54 -63.36 -23.09
CA ASP A 5 40.63 -63.58 -24.08
C ASP A 5 40.85 -62.44 -25.06
N LEU A 6 40.22 -61.26 -24.85
CA LEU A 6 40.47 -60.10 -25.72
C LEU A 6 41.73 -59.33 -25.28
N LYS A 7 42.64 -59.07 -26.23
CA LYS A 7 43.84 -58.26 -26.03
C LYS A 7 43.49 -56.90 -25.44
N PRO A 8 44.33 -56.35 -24.51
CA PRO A 8 44.04 -55.13 -23.77
C PRO A 8 43.74 -53.92 -24.68
N SER A 9 44.25 -53.86 -25.87
CA SER A 9 43.98 -52.84 -26.87
C SER A 9 42.52 -52.85 -27.39
N LEU A 10 41.87 -54.00 -27.45
CA LEU A 10 40.50 -54.14 -27.95
C LEU A 10 39.47 -53.75 -26.88
N ARG A 11 39.83 -53.89 -25.58
CA ARG A 11 38.99 -53.46 -24.43
C ARG A 11 38.86 -51.94 -24.34
N LEU A 12 39.90 -51.24 -24.75
CA LEU A 12 39.92 -49.76 -24.71
C LEU A 12 39.00 -49.16 -25.80
N TRP A 13 38.83 -49.80 -26.94
CA TRP A 13 38.00 -49.36 -28.02
C TRP A 13 36.49 -49.59 -27.79
N LEU A 14 36.12 -50.56 -26.93
CA LEU A 14 34.74 -50.86 -26.56
C LEU A 14 34.21 -49.97 -25.42
N LEU A 15 35.08 -49.34 -24.62
CA LEU A 15 34.73 -48.44 -23.54
C LEU A 15 34.58 -46.96 -23.98
N LEU A 16 35.21 -46.62 -25.15
CA LEU A 16 35.21 -45.26 -25.66
C LEU A 16 33.80 -44.74 -26.07
N PRO A 17 32.98 -45.52 -26.79
CA PRO A 17 31.62 -45.07 -27.16
C PRO A 17 30.68 -45.02 -25.97
N LEU A 18 30.91 -45.79 -24.89
CA LEU A 18 30.08 -45.75 -23.66
C LEU A 18 30.32 -44.48 -22.85
N LEU A 19 31.57 -43.98 -22.81
CA LEU A 19 31.94 -42.72 -22.15
C LEU A 19 31.48 -41.51 -22.95
N LEU A 20 31.50 -41.57 -24.32
CA LEU A 20 30.98 -40.49 -25.18
C LEU A 20 29.45 -40.37 -25.10
N GLY A 21 28.72 -41.50 -24.93
CA GLY A 21 27.27 -41.51 -24.77
C GLY A 21 26.81 -40.91 -23.45
N ALA A 22 27.58 -41.12 -22.37
CA ALA A 22 27.28 -40.54 -21.07
C ALA A 22 27.51 -39.02 -20.99
N ALA A 23 28.50 -38.51 -21.76
CA ALA A 23 28.78 -37.05 -21.80
C ALA A 23 27.72 -36.26 -22.58
N LEU A 24 27.00 -36.90 -23.53
CA LEU A 24 25.90 -36.27 -24.30
C LEU A 24 24.60 -36.15 -23.53
N LEU A 25 24.42 -36.86 -22.41
CA LEU A 25 23.24 -36.81 -21.56
C LEU A 25 23.36 -35.77 -20.44
N ALA A 26 24.53 -35.25 -20.18
CA ALA A 26 24.78 -34.14 -19.27
C ALA A 26 24.47 -32.81 -19.96
N SER A 27 23.22 -32.60 -20.37
CA SER A 27 22.77 -31.24 -20.71
C SER A 27 22.97 -30.40 -19.44
N PRO A 28 23.74 -29.31 -19.47
CA PRO A 28 23.85 -28.43 -18.34
C PRO A 28 22.41 -27.95 -18.06
N VAL A 29 21.89 -28.30 -16.91
CA VAL A 29 20.70 -27.61 -16.35
C VAL A 29 21.12 -26.15 -16.23
N ARG A 30 20.83 -25.41 -17.32
CA ARG A 30 20.97 -23.97 -17.33
C ARG A 30 19.97 -23.48 -16.31
N SER A 31 20.42 -23.31 -15.06
CA SER A 31 19.72 -22.48 -14.11
C SER A 31 19.45 -21.16 -14.84
N GLN A 32 18.22 -20.97 -15.30
CA GLN A 32 17.81 -19.67 -15.84
C GLN A 32 17.92 -18.71 -14.67
N ASN A 33 19.04 -18.02 -14.61
CA ASN A 33 19.26 -16.93 -13.66
C ASN A 33 18.35 -15.80 -14.15
N LEU A 34 17.04 -15.93 -13.88
CA LEU A 34 16.05 -14.93 -14.22
C LEU A 34 16.44 -13.64 -13.49
N ALA A 35 16.45 -12.52 -14.21
CA ALA A 35 16.71 -11.22 -13.62
C ALA A 35 15.83 -11.00 -12.38
N PRO A 36 16.34 -10.40 -11.32
CA PRO A 36 15.54 -10.15 -10.12
C PRO A 36 14.32 -9.29 -10.44
N ILE A 37 13.22 -9.54 -9.75
CA ILE A 37 12.06 -8.65 -9.79
C ILE A 37 12.37 -7.44 -8.92
N ARG A 38 12.19 -6.24 -9.46
CA ARG A 38 12.36 -4.98 -8.75
C ARG A 38 10.99 -4.42 -8.40
N ILE A 39 10.73 -4.19 -7.11
CA ILE A 39 9.56 -3.45 -6.65
C ILE A 39 10.02 -2.01 -6.40
N LEU A 40 9.59 -1.09 -7.25
CA LEU A 40 9.83 0.34 -7.06
C LEU A 40 8.83 0.90 -6.06
N VAL A 41 9.32 1.69 -5.10
CA VAL A 41 8.52 2.27 -4.02
C VAL A 41 8.62 3.79 -4.09
N GLY A 42 7.48 4.48 -4.26
CA GLY A 42 7.40 5.94 -4.38
C GLY A 42 7.54 6.71 -3.06
N ALA A 43 8.04 6.06 -2.00
CA ALA A 43 8.19 6.63 -0.66
C ALA A 43 9.61 6.40 -0.13
N PRO A 44 10.05 7.19 0.87
CA PRO A 44 11.34 6.96 1.54
C PRO A 44 11.42 5.58 2.19
N ALA A 45 12.64 5.06 2.31
CA ALA A 45 12.92 3.83 3.05
C ALA A 45 12.48 3.96 4.53
N GLY A 46 11.95 2.88 5.09
CA GLY A 46 11.41 2.84 6.46
C GLY A 46 10.00 3.42 6.60
N GLY A 47 9.42 3.99 5.55
CA GLY A 47 8.01 4.41 5.54
C GLY A 47 7.04 3.25 5.33
N SER A 48 5.74 3.50 5.56
CA SER A 48 4.69 2.46 5.45
C SER A 48 4.70 1.71 4.11
N THR A 49 4.89 2.41 2.99
CA THR A 49 4.92 1.79 1.66
C THR A 49 6.14 0.90 1.46
N ASP A 50 7.30 1.32 1.99
CA ASP A 50 8.52 0.51 1.99
C ASP A 50 8.35 -0.75 2.84
N THR A 51 7.76 -0.60 4.02
CA THR A 51 7.41 -1.73 4.90
C THR A 51 6.49 -2.73 4.19
N MET A 52 5.46 -2.26 3.46
CA MET A 52 4.58 -3.12 2.67
C MET A 52 5.36 -3.89 1.61
N ALA A 53 6.19 -3.18 0.83
CA ALA A 53 6.99 -3.81 -0.23
C ALA A 53 7.94 -4.87 0.32
N ARG A 54 8.67 -4.58 1.41
CA ARG A 54 9.62 -5.53 2.03
C ARG A 54 8.91 -6.71 2.70
N SER A 55 7.74 -6.48 3.30
CA SER A 55 6.95 -7.56 3.89
C SER A 55 6.47 -8.55 2.86
N LEU A 56 6.14 -8.06 1.64
CA LEU A 56 5.69 -8.89 0.53
C LEU A 56 6.87 -9.56 -0.21
N ALA A 57 8.02 -8.87 -0.36
CA ALA A 57 9.10 -9.24 -1.29
C ALA A 57 9.65 -10.64 -1.06
N HIS A 58 9.92 -11.02 0.20
CA HIS A 58 10.47 -12.34 0.53
C HIS A 58 9.53 -13.47 0.10
N GLU A 59 8.26 -13.38 0.51
CA GLU A 59 7.28 -14.43 0.22
C GLU A 59 6.90 -14.44 -1.26
N LEU A 60 6.77 -13.29 -1.91
CA LEU A 60 6.56 -13.17 -3.36
C LEU A 60 7.72 -13.84 -4.12
N GLY A 61 8.95 -13.60 -3.70
CA GLY A 61 10.14 -14.25 -4.28
C GLY A 61 10.10 -15.77 -4.15
N ARG A 62 9.68 -16.28 -3.00
CA ARG A 62 9.50 -17.71 -2.75
C ARG A 62 8.42 -18.30 -3.67
N GLN A 63 7.27 -17.63 -3.81
CA GLN A 63 6.16 -18.07 -4.66
C GLN A 63 6.54 -18.10 -6.15
N LEU A 64 7.38 -17.17 -6.61
CA LEU A 64 7.80 -17.06 -8.00
C LEU A 64 9.15 -17.78 -8.30
N SER A 65 9.82 -18.33 -7.27
CA SER A 65 11.17 -18.91 -7.38
C SER A 65 12.17 -17.91 -8.00
N ARG A 66 12.08 -16.63 -7.57
CA ARG A 66 12.90 -15.51 -8.09
C ARG A 66 13.33 -14.59 -6.95
N THR A 67 14.48 -13.97 -7.09
CA THR A 67 14.89 -12.88 -6.20
C THR A 67 13.97 -11.67 -6.41
N VAL A 68 13.47 -11.09 -5.32
CA VAL A 68 12.71 -9.84 -5.33
C VAL A 68 13.47 -8.80 -4.51
N ILE A 69 13.74 -7.64 -5.10
CA ILE A 69 14.43 -6.52 -4.46
C ILE A 69 13.52 -5.30 -4.38
N VAL A 70 13.65 -4.51 -3.32
CA VAL A 70 12.88 -3.28 -3.10
C VAL A 70 13.78 -2.08 -3.32
N GLU A 71 13.37 -1.17 -4.20
CA GLU A 71 14.09 0.06 -4.54
C GLU A 71 13.22 1.28 -4.26
N ASN A 72 13.69 2.16 -3.38
CA ASN A 72 12.98 3.39 -3.08
C ASN A 72 13.32 4.48 -4.11
N LYS A 73 12.29 5.07 -4.72
CA LYS A 73 12.36 6.24 -5.61
C LYS A 73 11.35 7.30 -5.16
N PRO A 74 11.62 7.98 -4.03
CA PRO A 74 10.70 8.96 -3.47
C PRO A 74 10.64 10.23 -4.32
N GLY A 75 9.58 11.01 -4.12
CA GLY A 75 9.38 12.33 -4.71
C GLY A 75 8.06 12.48 -5.45
N ALA A 76 7.59 13.71 -5.53
CA ALA A 76 6.33 14.11 -6.17
C ALA A 76 5.13 13.24 -5.74
N GLY A 77 5.00 12.93 -4.44
CA GLY A 77 3.92 12.07 -3.94
C GLY A 77 3.93 10.64 -4.50
N GLY A 78 5.09 10.12 -4.91
CA GLY A 78 5.25 8.77 -5.50
C GLY A 78 5.25 8.75 -7.03
N ASN A 79 5.01 9.89 -7.70
CA ASN A 79 4.92 9.95 -9.16
C ASN A 79 6.23 9.58 -9.85
N ILE A 80 7.41 9.81 -9.22
CA ILE A 80 8.71 9.44 -9.81
C ILE A 80 8.82 7.91 -9.97
N ALA A 81 8.43 7.15 -8.97
CA ALA A 81 8.43 5.69 -9.06
C ALA A 81 7.35 5.19 -10.04
N ALA A 82 6.16 5.80 -10.01
CA ALA A 82 5.06 5.45 -10.91
C ALA A 82 5.44 5.69 -12.37
N ASP A 83 6.03 6.83 -12.72
CA ASP A 83 6.50 7.14 -14.08
C ASP A 83 7.56 6.13 -14.55
N ALA A 84 8.51 5.79 -13.68
CA ALA A 84 9.53 4.80 -14.01
C ALA A 84 8.95 3.42 -14.32
N VAL A 85 7.86 3.00 -13.62
CA VAL A 85 7.19 1.72 -13.89
C VAL A 85 6.30 1.82 -15.12
N ALA A 86 5.56 2.91 -15.30
CA ALA A 86 4.72 3.12 -16.50
C ALA A 86 5.52 2.97 -17.81
N LYS A 87 6.80 3.38 -17.80
CA LYS A 87 7.73 3.29 -18.93
C LYS A 87 8.57 2.01 -19.00
N ALA A 88 8.47 1.15 -17.98
CA ALA A 88 9.24 -0.10 -17.96
C ALA A 88 8.67 -1.15 -18.93
N ALA A 89 9.51 -2.11 -19.30
CA ALA A 89 9.06 -3.25 -20.10
C ALA A 89 8.02 -4.08 -19.33
N PRO A 90 6.92 -4.52 -19.96
CA PRO A 90 5.87 -5.30 -19.32
C PRO A 90 6.23 -6.79 -19.17
N ASP A 91 7.49 -7.09 -18.81
CA ASP A 91 8.10 -8.42 -18.75
C ASP A 91 8.07 -9.06 -17.35
N GLY A 92 7.46 -8.38 -16.36
CA GLY A 92 7.35 -8.83 -14.98
C GLY A 92 8.61 -8.63 -14.13
N ASN A 93 9.62 -7.92 -14.63
CA ASN A 93 10.86 -7.64 -13.90
C ASN A 93 10.78 -6.34 -13.10
N THR A 94 9.84 -5.45 -13.40
CA THR A 94 9.66 -4.19 -12.69
C THR A 94 8.21 -4.04 -12.27
N LEU A 95 7.98 -3.87 -10.96
CA LEU A 95 6.67 -3.68 -10.35
C LEU A 95 6.66 -2.38 -9.55
N LEU A 96 5.47 -1.85 -9.26
CA LEU A 96 5.27 -0.67 -8.42
C LEU A 96 4.53 -1.08 -7.15
N MET A 97 5.08 -0.77 -5.99
CA MET A 97 4.29 -0.66 -4.77
C MET A 97 3.82 0.78 -4.63
N SER A 98 2.57 1.01 -4.99
CA SER A 98 1.94 2.31 -4.87
C SER A 98 1.01 2.39 -3.66
N PHE A 99 0.48 3.56 -3.41
CA PHE A 99 -0.34 3.88 -2.26
C PHE A 99 -1.41 4.92 -2.63
N THR A 100 -2.26 5.31 -1.69
CA THR A 100 -3.43 6.18 -1.89
C THR A 100 -3.14 7.41 -2.76
N SER A 101 -1.91 7.95 -2.69
CA SER A 101 -1.53 9.11 -3.54
C SER A 101 -1.60 8.81 -5.03
N HIS A 102 -1.53 7.55 -5.47
CA HIS A 102 -1.75 7.18 -6.88
C HIS A 102 -3.12 7.65 -7.39
N ALA A 103 -4.15 7.51 -6.57
CA ALA A 103 -5.49 7.98 -6.89
C ALA A 103 -5.67 9.49 -6.65
N ILE A 104 -5.07 10.04 -5.59
CA ILE A 104 -5.13 11.46 -5.25
C ILE A 104 -4.44 12.30 -6.32
N ASN A 105 -3.26 11.88 -6.76
CA ASN A 105 -2.41 12.60 -7.70
C ASN A 105 -3.04 12.75 -9.09
N ALA A 106 -3.94 11.85 -9.47
CA ALA A 106 -4.72 11.95 -10.69
C ALA A 106 -5.52 13.27 -10.82
N THR A 107 -5.81 13.93 -9.69
CA THR A 107 -6.48 15.24 -9.66
C THR A 107 -5.63 16.33 -9.02
N LEU A 108 -4.77 15.97 -8.05
CA LEU A 108 -3.94 16.92 -7.33
C LEU A 108 -2.90 17.58 -8.26
N TYR A 109 -2.33 16.81 -9.17
CA TYR A 109 -1.34 17.33 -10.14
C TYR A 109 -2.04 17.76 -11.43
N PRO A 110 -1.78 18.98 -11.93
CA PRO A 110 -2.39 19.47 -13.18
C PRO A 110 -2.01 18.63 -14.40
N SER A 111 -0.83 18.00 -14.36
CA SER A 111 -0.31 17.11 -15.41
C SER A 111 0.50 15.99 -14.78
N LEU A 112 0.24 14.76 -15.21
CA LEU A 112 1.05 13.59 -14.89
C LEU A 112 1.75 13.10 -16.18
N PRO A 113 2.99 12.58 -16.09
CA PRO A 113 3.70 12.02 -17.24
C PRO A 113 3.21 10.61 -17.63
N PHE A 114 2.14 10.12 -17.00
CA PHE A 114 1.50 8.81 -17.21
C PHE A 114 -0.01 8.90 -16.95
N ASP A 115 -0.76 7.96 -17.53
CA ASP A 115 -2.16 7.73 -17.19
C ASP A 115 -2.24 6.77 -15.99
N PRO A 116 -2.82 7.18 -14.84
CA PRO A 116 -2.83 6.37 -13.61
C PRO A 116 -3.64 5.07 -13.71
N VAL A 117 -4.39 4.89 -14.79
CA VAL A 117 -5.19 3.67 -15.04
C VAL A 117 -4.60 2.86 -16.19
N LYS A 118 -4.39 3.49 -17.35
CA LYS A 118 -4.03 2.77 -18.60
C LYS A 118 -2.58 2.31 -18.63
N ASP A 119 -1.67 3.05 -18.00
CA ASP A 119 -0.24 2.74 -18.02
C ASP A 119 0.17 1.74 -16.94
N PHE A 120 -0.82 1.16 -16.22
CA PHE A 120 -0.59 0.16 -15.18
C PHE A 120 -1.53 -1.04 -15.32
N THR A 121 -1.00 -2.20 -14.93
CA THR A 121 -1.77 -3.42 -14.74
C THR A 121 -1.92 -3.63 -13.22
N PRO A 122 -3.11 -3.43 -12.63
CA PRO A 122 -3.35 -3.70 -11.21
C PRO A 122 -3.19 -5.19 -10.93
N LEU A 123 -2.41 -5.54 -9.89
CA LEU A 123 -2.17 -6.94 -9.51
C LEU A 123 -2.97 -7.32 -8.27
N THR A 124 -2.85 -6.54 -7.19
CA THR A 124 -3.64 -6.73 -5.95
C THR A 124 -3.49 -5.54 -5.01
N CYS A 125 -4.50 -5.26 -4.20
CA CYS A 125 -4.34 -4.46 -2.99
C CYS A 125 -3.67 -5.33 -1.93
N VAL A 126 -2.50 -4.92 -1.44
CA VAL A 126 -1.74 -5.68 -0.44
C VAL A 126 -2.35 -5.51 0.95
N ALA A 127 -2.60 -4.27 1.33
CA ALA A 127 -3.18 -3.95 2.63
C ALA A 127 -3.87 -2.58 2.61
N THR A 128 -4.73 -2.37 3.60
CA THR A 128 -5.25 -1.04 3.96
C THR A 128 -4.78 -0.62 5.34
N SER A 129 -4.71 0.69 5.55
CA SER A 129 -4.38 1.30 6.84
C SER A 129 -5.51 2.25 7.24
N PRO A 130 -6.43 1.81 8.09
CA PRO A 130 -7.43 2.71 8.63
C PRO A 130 -6.80 3.76 9.53
N SER A 131 -7.47 4.89 9.66
CA SER A 131 -7.12 5.93 10.62
C SER A 131 -8.23 6.12 11.64
N MET A 132 -7.90 6.84 12.71
CA MET A 132 -8.85 7.28 13.72
C MET A 132 -9.00 8.79 13.65
N LEU A 133 -10.23 9.26 13.79
CA LEU A 133 -10.52 10.62 14.19
C LEU A 133 -10.33 10.70 15.71
N VAL A 134 -9.29 11.39 16.13
CA VAL A 134 -8.97 11.56 17.54
C VAL A 134 -9.13 13.00 17.97
N ALA A 135 -9.45 13.18 19.26
CA ALA A 135 -9.61 14.47 19.90
C ALA A 135 -8.81 14.55 21.20
N HIS A 136 -8.40 15.76 21.57
CA HIS A 136 -7.90 16.02 22.93
C HIS A 136 -9.02 15.80 23.96
N PRO A 137 -8.73 15.22 25.14
CA PRO A 137 -9.76 14.92 26.15
C PRO A 137 -10.58 16.10 26.64
N SER A 138 -10.05 17.33 26.60
CA SER A 138 -10.78 18.54 27.00
C SER A 138 -11.92 18.93 26.05
N LEU A 139 -11.92 18.45 24.80
CA LEU A 139 -13.01 18.74 23.87
C LEU A 139 -14.30 18.06 24.37
N PRO A 140 -15.41 18.78 24.60
CA PRO A 140 -16.61 18.26 25.23
C PRO A 140 -17.49 17.47 24.24
N VAL A 141 -16.92 16.42 23.63
CA VAL A 141 -17.60 15.51 22.70
C VAL A 141 -17.20 14.07 22.99
N LYS A 142 -18.12 13.14 22.78
CA LYS A 142 -17.92 11.70 23.04
C LYS A 142 -17.80 10.89 21.74
N ASP A 143 -18.40 11.36 20.66
CA ASP A 143 -18.50 10.66 19.40
C ASP A 143 -18.54 11.62 18.19
N VAL A 144 -18.61 11.06 16.98
CA VAL A 144 -18.69 11.80 15.73
C VAL A 144 -19.95 12.67 15.64
N ARG A 145 -21.08 12.23 16.21
CA ARG A 145 -22.37 12.96 16.15
C ARG A 145 -22.29 14.23 16.98
N GLU A 146 -21.78 14.11 18.22
CA GLU A 146 -21.57 15.27 19.09
C GLU A 146 -20.53 16.24 18.50
N LEU A 147 -19.45 15.71 17.88
CA LEU A 147 -18.48 16.55 17.16
C LEU A 147 -19.12 17.36 16.03
N ILE A 148 -19.94 16.73 15.20
CA ILE A 148 -20.64 17.41 14.11
C ILE A 148 -21.56 18.51 14.66
N ALA A 149 -22.31 18.22 15.73
CA ALA A 149 -23.18 19.19 16.36
C ALA A 149 -22.40 20.39 16.92
N LEU A 150 -21.29 20.13 17.63
CA LEU A 150 -20.41 21.17 18.16
C LEU A 150 -19.79 22.03 17.03
N ALA A 151 -19.26 21.39 15.98
CA ALA A 151 -18.65 22.10 14.87
C ALA A 151 -19.67 22.98 14.11
N LYS A 152 -20.93 22.53 13.96
CA LYS A 152 -22.02 23.31 13.37
C LYS A 152 -22.42 24.50 14.24
N SER A 153 -22.39 24.36 15.58
CA SER A 153 -22.70 25.47 16.51
C SER A 153 -21.58 26.49 16.61
N ARG A 154 -20.34 26.15 16.19
CA ARG A 154 -19.14 26.98 16.30
C ARG A 154 -18.30 26.90 15.01
N PRO A 155 -18.82 27.39 13.84
CA PRO A 155 -18.11 27.27 12.59
C PRO A 155 -16.75 27.96 12.62
N GLY A 156 -15.70 27.27 12.19
CA GLY A 156 -14.32 27.79 12.13
C GLY A 156 -13.63 27.97 13.49
N LYS A 157 -14.22 27.45 14.59
CA LYS A 157 -13.62 27.53 15.93
C LYS A 157 -12.90 26.27 16.36
N LEU A 158 -13.06 25.18 15.64
CA LEU A 158 -12.32 23.94 15.84
C LEU A 158 -11.23 23.80 14.77
N ASN A 159 -10.16 23.08 15.13
CA ASN A 159 -8.99 22.92 14.28
C ASN A 159 -8.65 21.43 14.09
N PHE A 160 -8.24 21.06 12.87
CA PHE A 160 -7.60 19.79 12.56
C PHE A 160 -6.09 20.00 12.42
N ALA A 161 -5.28 19.29 13.21
CA ALA A 161 -3.85 19.18 12.97
C ALA A 161 -3.61 18.26 11.75
N ILE A 162 -2.90 18.75 10.73
CA ILE A 162 -2.56 17.98 9.53
C ILE A 162 -1.04 17.90 9.38
N GLY A 163 -0.49 16.68 9.28
CA GLY A 163 0.95 16.46 9.23
C GLY A 163 1.58 16.78 7.87
N SER A 164 0.81 16.80 6.80
CA SER A 164 1.25 17.17 5.43
C SER A 164 0.04 17.52 4.58
N VAL A 165 0.14 18.59 3.84
CA VAL A 165 -0.91 19.02 2.89
C VAL A 165 -1.02 18.00 1.76
N GLY A 166 -2.25 17.68 1.31
CA GLY A 166 -2.49 16.70 0.25
C GLY A 166 -2.32 15.23 0.66
N SER A 167 -1.91 14.93 1.90
CA SER A 167 -1.83 13.56 2.39
C SER A 167 -3.23 12.92 2.55
N SER A 168 -3.27 11.58 2.56
CA SER A 168 -4.53 10.85 2.80
C SER A 168 -5.20 11.20 4.13
N LEU A 169 -4.42 11.50 5.18
CA LEU A 169 -4.95 11.91 6.48
C LEU A 169 -5.51 13.34 6.46
N HIS A 170 -4.86 14.27 5.75
CA HIS A 170 -5.42 15.60 5.49
C HIS A 170 -6.76 15.49 4.75
N LEU A 171 -6.76 14.77 3.63
CA LEU A 171 -7.94 14.62 2.80
C LEU A 171 -9.05 13.78 3.46
N ALA A 172 -8.73 12.93 4.46
CA ALA A 172 -9.72 12.30 5.32
C ALA A 172 -10.52 13.35 6.12
N GLY A 173 -9.82 14.36 6.67
CA GLY A 173 -10.45 15.50 7.32
C GLY A 173 -11.32 16.32 6.38
N ASP A 174 -10.84 16.56 5.16
CA ASP A 174 -11.61 17.33 4.17
C ASP A 174 -12.82 16.55 3.64
N ALA A 175 -12.70 15.22 3.47
CA ALA A 175 -13.84 14.35 3.16
C ALA A 175 -14.89 14.37 4.30
N PHE A 176 -14.44 14.37 5.56
CA PHE A 176 -15.31 14.52 6.71
C PHE A 176 -16.05 15.85 6.70
N LYS A 177 -15.35 16.97 6.49
CA LYS A 177 -15.97 18.31 6.40
C LYS A 177 -16.95 18.38 5.24
N MET A 178 -16.58 17.87 4.08
CA MET A 178 -17.43 17.86 2.89
C MET A 178 -18.74 17.10 3.12
N GLN A 179 -18.68 15.92 3.74
CA GLN A 179 -19.87 15.09 3.95
C GLN A 179 -20.74 15.54 5.11
N SER A 180 -20.13 16.07 6.18
CA SER A 180 -20.87 16.54 7.37
C SER A 180 -21.39 17.97 7.26
N GLY A 181 -20.87 18.74 6.29
CA GLY A 181 -21.19 20.16 6.12
C GLY A 181 -20.68 21.05 7.25
N VAL A 182 -19.58 20.65 7.94
CA VAL A 182 -18.97 21.45 9.00
C VAL A 182 -17.77 22.25 8.50
N TYR A 183 -17.51 23.38 9.16
CA TYR A 183 -16.32 24.18 8.92
C TYR A 183 -15.34 24.04 10.10
N ILE A 184 -14.25 23.30 9.88
CA ILE A 184 -13.13 23.07 10.81
C ILE A 184 -11.86 23.51 10.09
N VAL A 185 -10.99 24.28 10.74
CA VAL A 185 -9.78 24.86 10.14
C VAL A 185 -8.65 23.81 10.10
N ASN A 186 -7.94 23.69 9.00
CA ASN A 186 -6.74 22.86 8.91
C ASN A 186 -5.51 23.63 9.39
N ILE A 187 -4.76 23.08 10.35
CA ILE A 187 -3.50 23.64 10.86
C ILE A 187 -2.36 22.74 10.36
N PRO A 188 -1.54 23.20 9.39
CA PRO A 188 -0.47 22.41 8.81
C PRO A 188 0.75 22.33 9.70
N TYR A 189 1.35 21.14 9.77
CA TYR A 189 2.60 20.85 10.48
C TYR A 189 3.64 20.24 9.52
N ARG A 190 4.91 20.33 9.89
CA ARG A 190 6.00 19.68 9.15
C ARG A 190 6.16 18.22 9.57
N GLY A 191 5.12 17.40 9.34
CA GLY A 191 5.09 15.98 9.65
C GLY A 191 4.05 15.61 10.73
N THR A 192 3.77 14.31 10.85
CA THR A 192 2.76 13.78 11.77
C THR A 192 3.18 13.92 13.24
N ALA A 193 4.47 13.78 13.55
CA ALA A 193 4.94 13.80 14.93
C ALA A 193 4.65 15.13 15.66
N PRO A 194 5.01 16.32 15.14
CA PRO A 194 4.65 17.58 15.78
C PRO A 194 3.14 17.81 15.82
N ALA A 195 2.37 17.37 14.82
CA ALA A 195 0.91 17.46 14.83
C ALA A 195 0.30 16.67 15.99
N VAL A 196 0.75 15.42 16.21
CA VAL A 196 0.31 14.58 17.35
C VAL A 196 0.66 15.25 18.69
N GLN A 197 1.86 15.82 18.83
CA GLN A 197 2.28 16.46 20.09
C GLN A 197 1.38 17.64 20.44
N ASP A 198 1.02 18.48 19.47
CA ASP A 198 0.15 19.63 19.71
C ASP A 198 -1.30 19.21 20.03
N VAL A 199 -1.80 18.11 19.45
CA VAL A 199 -3.10 17.56 19.86
C VAL A 199 -3.02 16.98 21.29
N LEU A 200 -1.94 16.29 21.65
CA LEU A 200 -1.72 15.78 23.01
C LEU A 200 -1.59 16.91 24.05
N ALA A 201 -1.03 18.05 23.66
CA ALA A 201 -0.90 19.24 24.49
C ALA A 201 -2.18 20.09 24.52
N GLY A 202 -3.21 19.75 23.74
CA GLY A 202 -4.45 20.53 23.65
C GLY A 202 -4.34 21.86 22.92
N GLN A 203 -3.25 22.08 22.15
CA GLN A 203 -3.08 23.28 21.32
C GLN A 203 -3.97 23.23 20.07
N VAL A 204 -4.27 22.02 19.58
CA VAL A 204 -5.22 21.75 18.51
C VAL A 204 -6.16 20.62 18.96
N GLU A 205 -7.44 20.74 18.65
CA GLU A 205 -8.47 19.88 19.22
C GLU A 205 -8.52 18.49 18.58
N LEU A 206 -8.25 18.38 17.29
CA LEU A 206 -8.61 17.21 16.47
C LEU A 206 -7.48 16.83 15.51
N MET A 207 -7.41 15.55 15.18
CA MET A 207 -6.66 15.09 14.00
C MET A 207 -7.21 13.75 13.49
N PHE A 208 -6.94 13.46 12.21
CA PHE A 208 -6.94 12.09 11.71
C PHE A 208 -5.54 11.50 11.84
N ALA A 209 -5.42 10.39 12.54
CA ALA A 209 -4.14 9.70 12.76
C ALA A 209 -4.23 8.24 12.35
N ALA A 210 -3.19 7.68 11.73
CA ALA A 210 -3.11 6.24 11.49
C ALA A 210 -3.27 5.49 12.82
N VAL A 211 -3.98 4.37 12.81
CA VAL A 211 -4.26 3.57 14.02
C VAL A 211 -2.97 3.23 14.75
N GLY A 212 -1.92 2.80 14.02
CA GLY A 212 -0.62 2.49 14.61
C GLY A 212 0.01 3.64 15.41
N ASN A 213 -0.24 4.89 15.00
CA ASN A 213 0.30 6.09 15.66
C ASN A 213 -0.56 6.57 16.84
N ALA A 214 -1.87 6.32 16.81
CA ALA A 214 -2.81 6.84 17.80
C ALA A 214 -3.14 5.84 18.92
N GLN A 215 -3.08 4.54 18.64
CA GLN A 215 -3.60 3.50 19.53
C GLN A 215 -3.03 3.51 20.95
N ALA A 216 -1.73 3.77 21.11
CA ALA A 216 -1.11 3.83 22.42
C ALA A 216 -1.65 5.00 23.26
N GLN A 217 -1.84 6.16 22.65
CA GLN A 217 -2.34 7.37 23.29
C GLN A 217 -3.85 7.25 23.62
N VAL A 218 -4.61 6.59 22.75
CA VAL A 218 -6.03 6.30 22.99
C VAL A 218 -6.19 5.32 24.15
N ARG A 219 -5.42 4.22 24.18
CA ARG A 219 -5.44 3.26 25.29
C ARG A 219 -5.01 3.88 26.63
N ALA A 220 -4.08 4.83 26.57
CA ALA A 220 -3.63 5.57 27.76
C ALA A 220 -4.60 6.71 28.18
N GLY A 221 -5.71 6.92 27.48
CA GLY A 221 -6.67 8.00 27.75
C GLY A 221 -6.15 9.41 27.46
N LYS A 222 -4.97 9.52 26.81
CA LYS A 222 -4.37 10.81 26.43
C LYS A 222 -5.02 11.42 25.17
N LEU A 223 -5.71 10.61 24.39
CA LEU A 223 -6.56 11.02 23.28
C LEU A 223 -7.89 10.27 23.35
N LYS A 224 -8.98 10.90 22.91
CA LYS A 224 -10.28 10.26 22.68
C LYS A 224 -10.37 9.81 21.23
N ALA A 225 -10.68 8.54 20.97
CA ALA A 225 -11.05 8.08 19.64
C ALA A 225 -12.55 8.32 19.43
N LEU A 226 -12.90 9.19 18.49
CA LEU A 226 -14.29 9.53 18.16
C LEU A 226 -14.87 8.60 17.11
N GLY A 227 -14.03 8.08 16.20
CA GLY A 227 -14.43 7.15 15.15
C GLY A 227 -13.27 6.64 14.33
N VAL A 228 -13.47 5.52 13.63
CA VAL A 228 -12.51 4.96 12.67
C VAL A 228 -12.95 5.23 11.24
N THR A 229 -11.97 5.36 10.33
CA THR A 229 -12.21 5.68 8.92
C THR A 229 -12.52 4.47 8.04
N SER A 230 -12.37 3.26 8.57
CA SER A 230 -12.78 2.03 7.89
C SER A 230 -14.31 1.92 7.79
N ALA A 231 -14.79 1.17 6.79
CA ALA A 231 -16.22 0.94 6.59
C ALA A 231 -16.91 0.26 7.80
N LYS A 232 -16.12 -0.49 8.59
CA LYS A 232 -16.59 -1.20 9.80
C LYS A 232 -15.67 -0.88 10.98
N ARG A 233 -16.15 -1.10 12.21
CA ARG A 233 -15.33 -1.02 13.42
C ARG A 233 -14.12 -1.93 13.34
N LEU A 234 -13.04 -1.54 13.97
CA LEU A 234 -11.82 -2.34 14.04
C LEU A 234 -11.93 -3.36 15.18
N ALA A 235 -11.51 -4.60 14.93
CA ALA A 235 -11.49 -5.64 15.96
C ALA A 235 -10.63 -5.25 17.18
N ALA A 236 -9.56 -4.49 16.96
CA ALA A 236 -8.69 -3.99 18.02
C ALA A 236 -9.31 -2.84 18.84
N PHE A 237 -10.42 -2.24 18.37
CA PHE A 237 -11.14 -1.12 18.99
C PHE A 237 -12.67 -1.27 18.75
N PRO A 238 -13.30 -2.32 19.31
CA PRO A 238 -14.70 -2.63 19.05
C PRO A 238 -15.66 -1.56 19.57
N ASP A 239 -15.25 -0.79 20.59
CA ASP A 239 -16.04 0.28 21.18
C ASP A 239 -15.96 1.60 20.39
N VAL A 240 -14.99 1.74 19.47
CA VAL A 240 -14.86 2.93 18.63
C VAL A 240 -15.71 2.74 17.36
N PRO A 241 -16.76 3.59 17.15
CA PRO A 241 -17.63 3.45 15.98
C PRO A 241 -16.91 3.72 14.68
N ALA A 242 -17.40 3.12 13.58
CA ALA A 242 -17.02 3.59 12.25
C ALA A 242 -17.71 4.95 11.98
N ILE A 243 -16.98 5.88 11.38
CA ILE A 243 -17.55 7.19 10.99
C ILE A 243 -18.74 7.01 10.06
N SER A 244 -18.75 5.96 9.25
CA SER A 244 -19.87 5.56 8.37
C SER A 244 -21.18 5.26 9.10
N GLU A 245 -21.14 4.95 10.40
CA GLU A 245 -22.35 4.76 11.22
C GLU A 245 -23.12 6.08 11.45
N VAL A 246 -22.44 7.22 11.28
CA VAL A 246 -23.01 8.57 11.39
C VAL A 246 -23.06 9.29 10.06
N LEU A 247 -22.06 9.07 9.18
CA LEU A 247 -21.97 9.63 7.85
C LEU A 247 -21.97 8.45 6.83
N PRO A 248 -23.15 8.02 6.35
CA PRO A 248 -23.23 6.88 5.42
C PRO A 248 -22.35 7.06 4.19
N GLY A 249 -21.58 6.02 3.86
CA GLY A 249 -20.64 6.05 2.73
C GLY A 249 -19.31 6.76 3.01
N TYR A 250 -19.07 7.26 4.23
CA TYR A 250 -17.75 7.74 4.61
C TYR A 250 -16.79 6.55 4.76
N GLU A 251 -15.72 6.58 4.01
CA GLU A 251 -14.58 5.67 4.15
C GLU A 251 -13.31 6.40 3.71
N SER A 252 -12.24 6.29 4.49
CA SER A 252 -10.97 6.95 4.19
C SER A 252 -9.79 6.18 4.77
N SER A 253 -9.65 4.91 4.39
CA SER A 253 -8.47 4.14 4.71
C SER A 253 -7.38 4.38 3.67
N ALA A 254 -6.14 4.57 4.10
CA ALA A 254 -5.02 4.49 3.18
C ALA A 254 -4.89 3.05 2.66
N TRP A 255 -4.40 2.90 1.45
CA TRP A 255 -4.19 1.59 0.83
C TRP A 255 -2.83 1.50 0.16
N PHE A 256 -2.34 0.27 0.02
CA PHE A 256 -1.08 -0.08 -0.62
C PHE A 256 -1.35 -1.16 -1.66
N GLY A 257 -0.95 -0.90 -2.89
CA GLY A 257 -1.25 -1.78 -4.01
C GLY A 257 -0.05 -2.09 -4.86
N LEU A 258 -0.01 -3.33 -5.35
CA LEU A 258 0.99 -3.80 -6.28
C LEU A 258 0.47 -3.67 -7.71
N PHE A 259 1.28 -3.03 -8.56
CA PHE A 259 1.00 -2.84 -9.97
C PHE A 259 2.18 -3.31 -10.82
N ALA A 260 1.90 -3.65 -12.06
CA ALA A 260 2.88 -3.85 -13.11
C ALA A 260 2.73 -2.75 -14.18
N PRO A 261 3.69 -2.62 -15.13
CA PRO A 261 3.53 -1.77 -16.30
C PRO A 261 2.26 -2.13 -17.07
N GLY A 262 1.65 -1.16 -17.71
CA GLY A 262 0.51 -1.38 -18.60
C GLY A 262 0.86 -2.34 -19.75
N ARG A 263 -0.17 -2.96 -20.35
CA ARG A 263 -0.03 -3.89 -21.49
C ARG A 263 0.77 -5.17 -21.18
N MET A 264 0.85 -5.55 -19.90
CA MET A 264 1.46 -6.83 -19.53
C MET A 264 0.62 -7.99 -20.11
N ASP A 265 1.30 -9.06 -20.52
CA ASP A 265 0.63 -10.29 -20.92
C ASP A 265 -0.29 -10.81 -19.81
N ALA A 266 -1.50 -11.21 -20.17
CA ALA A 266 -2.53 -11.59 -19.20
C ALA A 266 -2.15 -12.80 -18.34
N ALA A 267 -1.48 -13.80 -18.94
CA ALA A 267 -1.05 -14.99 -18.21
C ALA A 267 0.08 -14.65 -17.21
N LEU A 268 1.01 -13.79 -17.61
CA LEU A 268 2.09 -13.31 -16.75
C LEU A 268 1.52 -12.44 -15.61
N ALA A 269 0.61 -11.52 -15.90
CA ALA A 269 -0.05 -10.68 -14.90
C ALA A 269 -0.81 -11.54 -13.87
N LYS A 270 -1.56 -12.53 -14.34
CA LYS A 270 -2.28 -13.49 -13.48
C LYS A 270 -1.31 -14.26 -12.58
N ARG A 271 -0.21 -14.78 -13.13
CA ARG A 271 0.80 -15.53 -12.36
C ARG A 271 1.40 -14.68 -11.25
N ILE A 272 1.77 -13.43 -11.53
CA ILE A 272 2.36 -12.52 -10.53
C ILE A 272 1.30 -12.12 -9.50
N SER A 273 0.08 -11.84 -9.92
CA SER A 273 -1.04 -11.52 -9.02
C SER A 273 -1.35 -12.67 -8.08
N ASP A 274 -1.49 -13.91 -8.58
CA ASP A 274 -1.76 -15.07 -7.75
C ASP A 274 -0.64 -15.28 -6.72
N ALA A 275 0.63 -15.16 -7.13
CA ALA A 275 1.77 -15.23 -6.22
C ALA A 275 1.74 -14.13 -5.15
N ALA A 276 1.42 -12.89 -5.52
CA ALA A 276 1.31 -11.77 -4.59
C ALA A 276 0.14 -11.96 -3.59
N ARG A 277 -1.00 -12.42 -4.05
CA ARG A 277 -2.17 -12.73 -3.22
C ARG A 277 -1.89 -13.85 -2.22
N ASN A 278 -1.25 -14.93 -2.69
CA ASN A 278 -0.80 -16.02 -1.83
C ASN A 278 0.22 -15.54 -0.79
N ALA A 279 1.14 -14.65 -1.18
CA ALA A 279 2.10 -14.03 -0.26
C ALA A 279 1.37 -13.21 0.82
N VAL A 280 0.39 -12.37 0.45
CA VAL A 280 -0.44 -11.62 1.41
C VAL A 280 -1.22 -12.56 2.34
N ALA A 281 -1.73 -13.68 1.83
CA ALA A 281 -2.48 -14.65 2.62
C ALA A 281 -1.60 -15.50 3.55
N SER A 282 -0.28 -15.50 3.37
CA SER A 282 0.63 -16.31 4.20
C SER A 282 0.58 -15.88 5.66
N PRO A 283 0.67 -16.82 6.63
CA PRO A 283 0.60 -16.49 8.06
C PRO A 283 1.68 -15.50 8.51
N GLU A 284 2.87 -15.56 7.91
CA GLU A 284 3.99 -14.67 8.22
C GLU A 284 3.69 -13.23 7.83
N VAL A 285 3.29 -13.01 6.57
CA VAL A 285 2.99 -11.67 6.05
C VAL A 285 1.77 -11.09 6.76
N ARG A 286 0.69 -11.87 6.91
CA ARG A 286 -0.50 -11.42 7.65
C ARG A 286 -0.18 -10.94 9.05
N ARG A 287 0.49 -11.79 9.85
CA ARG A 287 0.87 -11.45 11.23
C ARG A 287 1.73 -10.18 11.28
N ARG A 288 2.69 -10.03 10.37
CA ARG A 288 3.54 -8.85 10.31
C ARG A 288 2.71 -7.59 10.05
N LEU A 289 1.82 -7.62 9.04
CA LEU A 289 0.96 -6.49 8.69
C LEU A 289 0.00 -6.14 9.84
N GLU A 290 -0.66 -7.14 10.43
CA GLU A 290 -1.60 -6.96 11.52
C GLU A 290 -0.93 -6.40 12.80
N THR A 291 0.30 -6.83 13.11
CA THR A 291 1.08 -6.29 14.24
C THR A 291 1.38 -4.79 14.07
N GLU A 292 1.58 -4.34 12.84
CA GLU A 292 1.82 -2.93 12.51
C GLU A 292 0.51 -2.12 12.34
N GLY A 293 -0.66 -2.74 12.55
CA GLY A 293 -1.96 -2.08 12.47
C GLY A 293 -2.54 -1.96 11.06
N TYR A 294 -2.02 -2.73 10.11
CA TYR A 294 -2.56 -2.83 8.76
C TYR A 294 -3.58 -3.96 8.66
N ILE A 295 -4.49 -3.84 7.70
CA ILE A 295 -5.47 -4.88 7.36
C ILE A 295 -5.02 -5.51 6.03
N PRO A 296 -4.54 -6.78 6.04
CA PRO A 296 -4.20 -7.51 4.81
C PRO A 296 -5.44 -7.68 3.92
N VAL A 297 -5.29 -7.49 2.62
CA VAL A 297 -6.40 -7.58 1.63
C VAL A 297 -6.21 -8.74 0.67
N GLY A 298 -5.30 -8.66 -0.30
CA GLY A 298 -5.03 -9.73 -1.26
C GLY A 298 -6.19 -10.01 -2.22
N ASN A 299 -6.90 -8.98 -2.69
CA ASN A 299 -8.05 -9.11 -3.59
C ASN A 299 -7.64 -9.44 -5.04
N ALA A 300 -8.62 -9.87 -5.85
CA ALA A 300 -8.40 -10.16 -7.27
C ALA A 300 -8.03 -8.88 -8.06
N PRO A 301 -7.29 -9.01 -9.19
CA PRO A 301 -6.92 -7.86 -10.04
C PRO A 301 -8.11 -7.02 -10.49
N GLU A 302 -9.22 -7.66 -10.86
CA GLU A 302 -10.44 -7.00 -11.33
C GLU A 302 -11.09 -6.18 -10.21
N ASP A 303 -11.12 -6.73 -8.99
CA ASP A 303 -11.63 -6.01 -7.82
C ASP A 303 -10.73 -4.83 -7.46
N PHE A 304 -9.42 -5.03 -7.53
CA PHE A 304 -8.45 -3.97 -7.28
C PHE A 304 -8.51 -2.87 -8.34
N SER A 305 -8.69 -3.23 -9.62
CA SER A 305 -8.88 -2.27 -10.71
C SER A 305 -10.12 -1.39 -10.48
N ARG A 306 -11.27 -2.03 -10.14
CA ARG A 306 -12.50 -1.29 -9.81
C ARG A 306 -12.32 -0.38 -8.60
N PHE A 307 -11.63 -0.87 -7.59
CA PHE A 307 -11.31 -0.10 -6.39
C PHE A 307 -10.48 1.15 -6.72
N VAL A 308 -9.39 1.02 -7.49
CA VAL A 308 -8.53 2.15 -7.89
C VAL A 308 -9.32 3.21 -8.66
N GLN A 309 -10.18 2.81 -9.61
CA GLN A 309 -11.02 3.74 -10.37
C GLN A 309 -12.04 4.46 -9.48
N ALA A 310 -12.65 3.75 -8.54
CA ALA A 310 -13.55 4.35 -7.55
C ALA A 310 -12.80 5.35 -6.64
N GLU A 311 -11.59 5.01 -6.22
CA GLU A 311 -10.71 5.88 -5.43
C GLU A 311 -10.34 7.18 -6.19
N ILE A 312 -9.95 7.07 -7.47
CA ILE A 312 -9.66 8.25 -8.32
C ILE A 312 -10.89 9.16 -8.36
N THR A 313 -12.07 8.58 -8.61
CA THR A 313 -13.34 9.35 -8.68
C THR A 313 -13.69 10.00 -7.35
N ARG A 314 -13.51 9.26 -6.25
CA ARG A 314 -13.78 9.74 -4.90
C ARG A 314 -12.85 10.88 -4.51
N TRP A 315 -11.55 10.66 -4.66
CA TRP A 315 -10.55 11.66 -4.28
C TRP A 315 -10.60 12.92 -5.13
N ALA A 316 -11.01 12.82 -6.40
CA ALA A 316 -11.21 13.99 -7.26
C ALA A 316 -12.19 14.99 -6.66
N LYS A 317 -13.28 14.52 -6.03
CA LYS A 317 -14.27 15.38 -5.36
C LYS A 317 -13.65 16.07 -4.13
N VAL A 318 -12.91 15.31 -3.32
CA VAL A 318 -12.29 15.81 -2.08
C VAL A 318 -11.18 16.83 -2.40
N VAL A 319 -10.30 16.52 -3.36
CA VAL A 319 -9.20 17.42 -3.77
C VAL A 319 -9.74 18.76 -4.27
N ARG A 320 -10.82 18.74 -5.08
CA ARG A 320 -11.47 19.98 -5.55
C ARG A 320 -12.12 20.75 -4.41
N PHE A 321 -12.81 20.07 -3.49
CA PHE A 321 -13.41 20.71 -2.30
C PHE A 321 -12.35 21.34 -1.41
N ALA A 322 -11.24 20.65 -1.17
CA ALA A 322 -10.14 21.12 -0.34
C ALA A 322 -9.35 22.27 -0.98
N GLY A 323 -9.44 22.45 -2.31
CA GLY A 323 -8.55 23.37 -3.04
C GLY A 323 -7.09 23.00 -2.89
N ALA A 324 -6.79 21.71 -2.60
CA ALA A 324 -5.43 21.26 -2.36
C ALA A 324 -4.57 21.39 -3.61
N LYS A 325 -3.29 21.75 -3.41
CA LYS A 325 -2.28 21.88 -4.47
C LYS A 325 -1.07 21.01 -4.11
N PRO A 326 -0.30 20.53 -5.10
CA PRO A 326 0.95 19.82 -4.84
C PRO A 326 1.94 20.75 -4.13
N GLU A 327 2.75 20.15 -3.22
CA GLU A 327 3.89 20.84 -2.59
C GLU A 327 5.05 20.99 -3.57
#